data_a03d0f0c1ec9461bfc4cdaff588f3914
#
_entry.id   a03d0f0c1ec9461bfc4cdaff588f3914
#
_cell.length_a   1.000
_cell.length_b   1.000
_cell.length_c   1.000
_cell.angle_alpha   90.00
_cell.angle_beta   90.00
_cell.angle_gamma   90.00
#
_symmetry.space_group_name_H-M   'P 1'
#
loop_
_entity.id
_entity.type
_entity.pdbx_description
1 polymer ?
#
loop_
_entity_poly.entity_id
_entity_poly.type
_entity_poly.pdbx_seq_one_letter_code
_entity_poly.pdbx_strand_id
1 'polypeptide(L)'
;NNQNTGGAYIDKKPNAWFIRSEGLISSIEDIGKIVVKNTSAGVPILIRNVAEVRFGAANRYGAMTYNNEGEVVGALVLMLKGENSNAVVARVKERIEQIKKTLPEGVVIEPFLDRSNLVNRAIGTVEKNLMEGALIVILVLVLFLGNLRAGLIVASVIPLAMLFAVSLMHMFGVSGNLMSLGAIDFGLIVDGAVIIVEATMHHLGLRSITRRMTQEEMDIEVYESASKIRNSAAFGEIIILIVYLPILALVGIEGKMFKPMAQTVSFAILGAFILSLTYVPMMSALFLSKNPQHKRNFSDKMMDFFQRAYQPIINGALKRKMLVAAIAVVLFVVSIFLFVNMGGEFIPTLEEGDFAVETRVLTGSSLTHTVDASLKAGEILMREFPDEVK
;
A
#
# COMPACT_ATOMS: atom_id res chain seq x y z
N ASN A 1 -47.64 -12.08 25.29
CA ASN A 1 -46.19 -11.92 25.38
C ASN A 1 -45.52 -12.92 24.38
N ASN A 2 -44.90 -12.38 23.36
CA ASN A 2 -44.12 -13.19 22.38
C ASN A 2 -42.69 -13.41 22.96
N GLN A 3 -42.58 -14.23 24.01
CA GLN A 3 -41.33 -14.50 24.73
C GLN A 3 -41.24 -15.93 25.18
N ASN A 4 -40.07 -16.51 25.06
CA ASN A 4 -39.77 -17.78 25.72
C ASN A 4 -39.58 -17.53 27.23
N THR A 5 -40.26 -18.29 28.07
CA THR A 5 -40.06 -18.24 29.51
C THR A 5 -39.31 -19.49 29.98
N GLY A 6 -38.26 -19.24 30.78
CA GLY A 6 -37.56 -20.31 31.48
C GLY A 6 -38.30 -20.68 32.76
N GLY A 7 -38.39 -21.98 33.05
CA GLY A 7 -38.89 -22.52 34.29
C GLY A 7 -37.78 -23.08 35.19
N ALA A 8 -38.16 -23.79 36.25
CA ALA A 8 -37.23 -24.55 37.07
C ALA A 8 -36.62 -25.73 36.25
N TYR A 9 -35.64 -26.38 36.79
CA TYR A 9 -35.13 -27.62 36.23
C TYR A 9 -35.61 -28.84 37.06
N ILE A 10 -35.67 -29.97 36.40
CA ILE A 10 -35.92 -31.28 37.07
C ILE A 10 -34.55 -31.91 37.26
N ASP A 11 -34.20 -32.19 38.52
CA ASP A 11 -32.97 -32.90 38.85
C ASP A 11 -33.19 -34.41 38.61
N LYS A 12 -32.55 -34.95 37.54
CA LYS A 12 -32.61 -36.36 37.18
C LYS A 12 -31.20 -36.85 36.83
N LYS A 13 -30.58 -37.49 37.81
CA LYS A 13 -29.22 -38.02 37.64
C LYS A 13 -29.10 -38.85 36.34
N PRO A 14 -28.07 -38.69 35.51
CA PRO A 14 -26.95 -37.77 35.72
C PRO A 14 -27.16 -36.33 35.19
N ASN A 15 -28.31 -35.99 34.62
CA ASN A 15 -28.57 -34.74 33.91
C ASN A 15 -29.61 -33.88 34.59
N ALA A 16 -29.42 -32.53 34.52
CA ALA A 16 -30.45 -31.57 34.84
C ALA A 16 -31.30 -31.27 33.60
N TRP A 17 -32.59 -31.39 33.69
CA TRP A 17 -33.53 -31.12 32.61
C TRP A 17 -34.20 -29.78 32.83
N PHE A 18 -33.85 -28.81 31.96
CA PHE A 18 -34.44 -27.48 32.05
C PHE A 18 -35.81 -27.45 31.40
N ILE A 19 -36.81 -26.95 32.16
CA ILE A 19 -38.15 -26.71 31.65
C ILE A 19 -38.12 -25.38 30.90
N ARG A 20 -38.47 -25.39 29.62
CA ARG A 20 -38.60 -24.23 28.77
C ARG A 20 -39.98 -24.19 28.16
N SER A 21 -40.67 -23.05 28.33
CA SER A 21 -41.89 -22.80 27.59
C SER A 21 -41.59 -22.04 26.33
N GLU A 22 -41.94 -22.60 25.20
CA GLU A 22 -41.87 -21.93 23.89
C GLU A 22 -43.10 -21.02 23.73
N GLY A 23 -42.89 -19.72 23.82
CA GLY A 23 -43.93 -18.70 23.69
C GLY A 23 -43.76 -17.82 22.45
N LEU A 24 -42.72 -18.08 21.64
CA LEU A 24 -42.51 -17.36 20.38
C LEU A 24 -43.47 -17.85 19.29
N ILE A 25 -44.08 -16.91 18.63
CA ILE A 25 -44.94 -17.15 17.46
C ILE A 25 -44.02 -17.57 16.31
N SER A 26 -44.31 -18.70 15.68
CA SER A 26 -43.54 -19.26 14.59
C SER A 26 -44.28 -19.29 13.23
N SER A 27 -45.60 -19.11 13.26
CA SER A 27 -46.43 -19.16 12.07
C SER A 27 -47.53 -18.11 12.04
N ILE A 28 -48.12 -17.84 10.86
CA ILE A 28 -49.31 -16.99 10.71
C ILE A 28 -50.51 -17.60 11.42
N GLU A 29 -50.62 -18.94 11.43
CA GLU A 29 -51.65 -19.67 12.09
C GLU A 29 -51.62 -19.46 13.62
N ASP A 30 -50.43 -19.36 14.22
CA ASP A 30 -50.28 -19.09 15.62
C ASP A 30 -50.83 -17.72 16.00
N ILE A 31 -50.54 -16.69 15.13
CA ILE A 31 -51.10 -15.35 15.31
C ILE A 31 -52.64 -15.42 15.19
N GLY A 32 -53.18 -16.13 14.21
CA GLY A 32 -54.58 -16.31 13.99
C GLY A 32 -55.32 -16.94 15.15
N LYS A 33 -54.65 -17.77 15.98
CA LYS A 33 -55.20 -18.46 17.16
C LYS A 33 -55.17 -17.62 18.46
N ILE A 34 -54.54 -16.48 18.44
CA ILE A 34 -54.48 -15.62 19.63
C ILE A 34 -55.90 -15.15 19.99
N VAL A 35 -56.25 -15.29 21.27
CA VAL A 35 -57.54 -14.87 21.80
C VAL A 35 -57.55 -13.36 22.00
N VAL A 36 -58.47 -12.68 21.35
CA VAL A 36 -58.71 -11.21 21.48
C VAL A 36 -59.61 -10.91 22.68
N LYS A 37 -60.69 -11.67 22.78
CA LYS A 37 -61.70 -11.51 23.84
C LYS A 37 -62.49 -12.78 24.00
N ASN A 38 -63.04 -13.03 25.19
CA ASN A 38 -64.07 -14.06 25.41
C ASN A 38 -65.44 -13.43 25.35
N THR A 39 -66.40 -14.11 24.73
CA THR A 39 -67.83 -13.75 24.76
C THR A 39 -68.38 -13.93 26.15
N SER A 40 -69.55 -13.37 26.46
CA SER A 40 -70.29 -13.57 27.73
C SER A 40 -70.62 -15.03 27.99
N ALA A 41 -70.68 -15.86 26.94
CA ALA A 41 -70.90 -17.32 27.03
C ALA A 41 -69.56 -18.11 27.13
N GLY A 42 -68.40 -17.47 27.37
CA GLY A 42 -67.08 -18.11 27.51
C GLY A 42 -66.42 -18.58 26.22
N VAL A 43 -67.00 -18.28 25.06
CA VAL A 43 -66.38 -18.66 23.74
C VAL A 43 -65.28 -17.66 23.37
N PRO A 44 -64.05 -18.11 23.06
CA PRO A 44 -62.98 -17.21 22.68
C PRO A 44 -63.17 -16.66 21.28
N ILE A 45 -63.02 -15.36 21.10
CA ILE A 45 -62.86 -14.69 19.81
C ILE A 45 -61.41 -14.62 19.50
N LEU A 46 -61.02 -15.24 18.37
CA LEU A 46 -59.64 -15.31 17.90
C LEU A 46 -59.35 -14.18 16.92
N ILE A 47 -58.08 -13.83 16.71
CA ILE A 47 -57.67 -12.84 15.70
C ILE A 47 -58.24 -13.19 14.32
N ARG A 48 -58.17 -14.47 13.88
CA ARG A 48 -58.73 -14.93 12.62
C ARG A 48 -60.24 -14.71 12.44
N ASN A 49 -60.96 -14.45 13.53
CA ASN A 49 -62.41 -14.16 13.43
C ASN A 49 -62.69 -12.68 13.19
N VAL A 50 -61.72 -11.79 13.41
CA VAL A 50 -61.90 -10.34 13.32
C VAL A 50 -60.92 -9.68 12.35
N ALA A 51 -59.86 -10.37 11.93
CA ALA A 51 -58.84 -9.86 11.06
C ALA A 51 -58.23 -10.96 10.17
N GLU A 52 -57.77 -10.57 9.01
CA GLU A 52 -56.95 -11.39 8.13
C GLU A 52 -55.45 -11.21 8.49
N VAL A 53 -54.76 -12.30 8.76
CA VAL A 53 -53.32 -12.28 9.08
C VAL A 53 -52.55 -12.65 7.83
N ARG A 54 -51.69 -11.75 7.35
CA ARG A 54 -50.87 -11.94 6.16
C ARG A 54 -49.48 -11.37 6.34
N PHE A 55 -48.52 -11.86 5.55
CA PHE A 55 -47.22 -11.21 5.47
C PHE A 55 -47.37 -9.84 4.80
N GLY A 56 -46.67 -8.86 5.36
CA GLY A 56 -46.58 -7.51 4.77
C GLY A 56 -45.09 -7.12 4.61
N ALA A 57 -44.87 -6.14 3.75
CA ALA A 57 -43.58 -5.53 3.60
C ALA A 57 -43.39 -4.43 4.68
N ALA A 58 -42.21 -4.35 5.25
CA ALA A 58 -41.83 -3.21 6.07
C ALA A 58 -41.71 -1.93 5.20
N ASN A 59 -41.93 -0.77 5.84
CA ASN A 59 -41.70 0.50 5.15
C ASN A 59 -40.25 0.59 4.68
N ARG A 60 -40.08 0.89 3.38
CA ARG A 60 -38.76 1.04 2.78
C ARG A 60 -38.27 2.46 2.96
N TYR A 61 -37.01 2.59 3.44
CA TYR A 61 -36.33 3.87 3.60
C TYR A 61 -35.17 4.07 2.61
N GLY A 62 -34.84 3.04 1.83
CA GLY A 62 -33.81 3.05 0.82
C GLY A 62 -34.09 2.08 -0.30
N ALA A 63 -33.42 2.27 -1.40
CA ALA A 63 -33.43 1.41 -2.57
C ALA A 63 -32.04 1.38 -3.19
N MET A 64 -31.78 0.38 -4.02
CA MET A 64 -30.61 0.27 -4.87
C MET A 64 -31.07 0.02 -6.30
N THR A 65 -30.44 0.67 -7.25
CA THR A 65 -30.64 0.47 -8.70
C THR A 65 -29.36 -0.05 -9.32
N TYR A 66 -29.46 -0.76 -10.42
CA TYR A 66 -28.32 -1.32 -11.14
C TYR A 66 -28.51 -1.18 -12.64
N ASN A 67 -27.53 -0.67 -13.37
CA ASN A 67 -27.45 -0.53 -14.82
C ASN A 67 -28.72 -0.03 -15.53
N ASN A 68 -29.49 0.88 -14.93
CA ASN A 68 -30.80 1.33 -15.43
C ASN A 68 -31.85 0.23 -15.63
N GLU A 69 -31.61 -0.99 -15.15
CA GLU A 69 -32.53 -2.12 -15.25
C GLU A 69 -33.65 -2.07 -14.18
N GLY A 70 -33.57 -1.10 -13.27
CA GLY A 70 -34.53 -0.90 -12.21
C GLY A 70 -33.98 -1.15 -10.83
N GLU A 71 -34.85 -1.43 -9.86
CA GLU A 71 -34.48 -1.70 -8.50
C GLU A 71 -33.95 -3.12 -8.31
N VAL A 72 -32.87 -3.25 -7.55
CA VAL A 72 -32.25 -4.52 -7.19
C VAL A 72 -32.05 -4.61 -5.68
N VAL A 73 -31.81 -5.82 -5.17
CA VAL A 73 -31.47 -6.05 -3.78
C VAL A 73 -29.95 -5.94 -3.63
N GLY A 74 -29.49 -4.97 -2.87
CA GLY A 74 -28.07 -4.77 -2.57
C GLY A 74 -27.72 -5.20 -1.15
N ALA A 75 -26.49 -5.68 -0.98
CA ALA A 75 -25.90 -5.99 0.31
C ALA A 75 -24.51 -5.38 0.43
N LEU A 76 -24.19 -4.81 1.59
CA LEU A 76 -22.86 -4.27 1.91
C LEU A 76 -22.20 -5.15 2.95
N VAL A 77 -20.99 -5.62 2.65
CA VAL A 77 -20.15 -6.31 3.62
C VAL A 77 -19.16 -5.33 4.18
N LEU A 78 -19.27 -5.04 5.48
CA LEU A 78 -18.40 -4.13 6.20
C LEU A 78 -17.31 -4.92 6.94
N MET A 79 -16.08 -4.48 6.77
CA MET A 79 -14.92 -5.05 7.45
C MET A 79 -14.76 -4.43 8.85
N LEU A 80 -14.40 -5.22 9.83
CA LEU A 80 -14.03 -4.70 11.16
C LEU A 80 -12.70 -3.94 11.10
N LYS A 81 -12.59 -2.91 11.93
CA LYS A 81 -11.36 -2.11 12.01
C LYS A 81 -10.19 -2.98 12.48
N GLY A 82 -9.10 -2.94 11.72
CA GLY A 82 -7.87 -3.69 12.02
C GLY A 82 -7.73 -5.01 11.27
N GLU A 83 -8.79 -5.48 10.57
CA GLU A 83 -8.70 -6.66 9.70
C GLU A 83 -7.97 -6.35 8.39
N ASN A 84 -7.46 -7.40 7.75
CA ASN A 84 -6.86 -7.29 6.42
C ASN A 84 -7.94 -7.32 5.33
N SER A 85 -8.08 -6.24 4.57
CA SER A 85 -9.14 -6.11 3.56
C SER A 85 -9.08 -7.19 2.48
N ASN A 86 -7.90 -7.57 1.98
CA ASN A 86 -7.77 -8.60 0.96
C ASN A 86 -8.19 -9.97 1.49
N ALA A 87 -7.81 -10.30 2.72
CA ALA A 87 -8.22 -11.57 3.35
C ALA A 87 -9.73 -11.63 3.59
N VAL A 88 -10.35 -10.51 3.98
CA VAL A 88 -11.81 -10.43 4.17
C VAL A 88 -12.53 -10.59 2.84
N VAL A 89 -12.11 -9.85 1.80
CA VAL A 89 -12.72 -9.95 0.46
C VAL A 89 -12.57 -11.35 -0.13
N ALA A 90 -11.41 -12.01 0.04
CA ALA A 90 -11.22 -13.39 -0.40
C ALA A 90 -12.20 -14.35 0.28
N ARG A 91 -12.38 -14.25 1.61
CA ARG A 91 -13.36 -15.04 2.37
C ARG A 91 -14.81 -14.77 1.92
N VAL A 92 -15.13 -13.51 1.61
CA VAL A 92 -16.46 -13.13 1.10
C VAL A 92 -16.71 -13.73 -0.27
N LYS A 93 -15.75 -13.67 -1.19
CA LYS A 93 -15.84 -14.29 -2.52
C LYS A 93 -16.05 -15.80 -2.41
N GLU A 94 -15.27 -16.49 -1.59
CA GLU A 94 -15.44 -17.92 -1.34
C GLU A 94 -16.85 -18.22 -0.81
N ARG A 95 -17.35 -17.41 0.14
CA ARG A 95 -18.70 -17.60 0.68
C ARG A 95 -19.79 -17.34 -0.35
N ILE A 96 -19.64 -16.36 -1.21
CA ILE A 96 -20.55 -16.10 -2.33
C ILE A 96 -20.61 -17.31 -3.26
N GLU A 97 -19.49 -17.91 -3.62
CA GLU A 97 -19.49 -19.12 -4.47
C GLU A 97 -20.16 -20.32 -3.82
N GLN A 98 -20.11 -20.44 -2.49
CA GLN A 98 -20.88 -21.44 -1.74
C GLN A 98 -22.39 -21.15 -1.80
N ILE A 99 -22.78 -19.88 -1.61
CA ILE A 99 -24.19 -19.44 -1.64
C ILE A 99 -24.79 -19.60 -3.03
N LYS A 100 -24.07 -19.27 -4.10
CA LYS A 100 -24.52 -19.45 -5.49
C LYS A 100 -25.05 -20.85 -5.78
N LYS A 101 -24.48 -21.87 -5.13
CA LYS A 101 -24.92 -23.29 -5.31
C LYS A 101 -26.29 -23.58 -4.69
N THR A 102 -26.78 -22.72 -3.82
CA THR A 102 -28.04 -22.91 -3.07
C THR A 102 -29.11 -21.89 -3.46
N LEU A 103 -28.81 -21.01 -4.43
CA LEU A 103 -29.75 -20.01 -4.89
C LEU A 103 -30.87 -20.64 -5.72
N PRO A 104 -32.11 -20.11 -5.63
CA PRO A 104 -33.19 -20.46 -6.54
C PRO A 104 -32.84 -20.09 -7.99
N GLU A 105 -33.47 -20.79 -8.96
CA GLU A 105 -33.33 -20.44 -10.38
C GLU A 105 -33.73 -18.97 -10.63
N GLY A 106 -32.92 -18.26 -11.41
CA GLY A 106 -33.15 -16.86 -11.77
C GLY A 106 -32.59 -15.83 -10.77
N VAL A 107 -32.03 -16.27 -9.63
CA VAL A 107 -31.36 -15.36 -8.68
C VAL A 107 -29.85 -15.36 -8.93
N VAL A 108 -29.29 -14.17 -9.18
CA VAL A 108 -27.86 -13.98 -9.46
C VAL A 108 -27.26 -13.07 -8.38
N ILE A 109 -26.04 -13.36 -7.93
CA ILE A 109 -25.25 -12.49 -7.06
C ILE A 109 -24.07 -11.97 -7.86
N GLU A 110 -24.03 -10.65 -8.06
CA GLU A 110 -22.93 -9.95 -8.72
C GLU A 110 -22.29 -8.93 -7.77
N PRO A 111 -20.95 -8.98 -7.57
CA PRO A 111 -20.23 -7.95 -6.84
C PRO A 111 -20.05 -6.71 -7.74
N PHE A 112 -20.64 -5.60 -7.38
CA PHE A 112 -20.54 -4.33 -8.12
C PHE A 112 -19.41 -3.41 -7.64
N LEU A 113 -18.97 -3.56 -6.38
CA LEU A 113 -17.84 -2.82 -5.82
C LEU A 113 -16.88 -3.78 -5.14
N ASP A 114 -15.74 -4.01 -5.75
CA ASP A 114 -14.68 -4.88 -5.25
C ASP A 114 -13.36 -4.12 -5.12
N ARG A 115 -13.05 -3.67 -3.92
CA ARG A 115 -11.81 -2.96 -3.63
C ARG A 115 -10.54 -3.79 -3.82
N SER A 116 -10.63 -5.12 -3.86
CA SER A 116 -9.44 -5.95 -4.09
C SER A 116 -8.84 -5.72 -5.48
N ASN A 117 -9.66 -5.36 -6.47
CA ASN A 117 -9.18 -5.04 -7.82
C ASN A 117 -8.29 -3.78 -7.81
N LEU A 118 -8.69 -2.74 -7.08
CA LEU A 118 -7.89 -1.54 -6.90
C LEU A 118 -6.58 -1.85 -6.16
N VAL A 119 -6.68 -2.55 -5.04
CA VAL A 119 -5.49 -2.93 -4.24
C VAL A 119 -4.52 -3.79 -5.06
N ASN A 120 -5.02 -4.79 -5.81
CA ASN A 120 -4.18 -5.66 -6.62
C ASN A 120 -3.53 -4.91 -7.80
N ARG A 121 -4.26 -4.03 -8.49
CA ARG A 121 -3.68 -3.14 -9.53
C ARG A 121 -2.56 -2.29 -8.94
N ALA A 122 -2.82 -1.70 -7.80
CA ALA A 122 -1.90 -0.84 -7.11
C ALA A 122 -0.63 -1.60 -6.65
N ILE A 123 -0.78 -2.80 -6.06
CA ILE A 123 0.36 -3.67 -5.70
C ILE A 123 1.14 -4.06 -6.97
N GLY A 124 0.46 -4.49 -8.02
CA GLY A 124 1.10 -4.85 -9.29
C GLY A 124 1.87 -3.69 -9.93
N THR A 125 1.34 -2.46 -9.86
CA THR A 125 2.05 -1.26 -10.31
C THR A 125 3.31 -1.00 -9.49
N VAL A 126 3.24 -1.12 -8.17
CA VAL A 126 4.42 -0.97 -7.30
C VAL A 126 5.44 -2.05 -7.58
N GLU A 127 5.04 -3.32 -7.66
CA GLU A 127 5.94 -4.43 -7.97
C GLU A 127 6.65 -4.22 -9.31
N LYS A 128 5.92 -3.82 -10.35
CA LYS A 128 6.48 -3.50 -11.66
C LYS A 128 7.48 -2.33 -11.58
N ASN A 129 7.10 -1.23 -10.95
CA ASN A 129 7.97 -0.06 -10.80
C ASN A 129 9.23 -0.37 -9.98
N LEU A 130 9.11 -1.16 -8.92
CA LEU A 130 10.25 -1.60 -8.13
C LEU A 130 11.20 -2.49 -8.95
N MET A 131 10.66 -3.41 -9.73
CA MET A 131 11.47 -4.29 -10.59
C MET A 131 12.18 -3.49 -11.69
N GLU A 132 11.45 -2.62 -12.40
CA GLU A 132 12.01 -1.76 -13.46
C GLU A 132 13.05 -0.80 -12.89
N GLY A 133 12.76 -0.16 -11.75
CA GLY A 133 13.69 0.74 -11.06
C GLY A 133 14.97 0.01 -10.62
N ALA A 134 14.84 -1.18 -10.04
CA ALA A 134 16.00 -1.98 -9.67
C ALA A 134 16.86 -2.36 -10.88
N LEU A 135 16.23 -2.78 -11.99
CA LEU A 135 16.94 -3.11 -13.23
C LEU A 135 17.69 -1.91 -13.80
N ILE A 136 17.06 -0.72 -13.82
CA ILE A 136 17.69 0.51 -14.27
C ILE A 136 18.90 0.85 -13.39
N VAL A 137 18.75 0.78 -12.07
CA VAL A 137 19.85 1.05 -11.13
C VAL A 137 20.98 0.05 -11.32
N ILE A 138 20.70 -1.24 -11.48
CA ILE A 138 21.70 -2.28 -11.74
C ILE A 138 22.43 -1.97 -13.06
N LEU A 139 21.71 -1.64 -14.12
CA LEU A 139 22.30 -1.28 -15.42
C LEU A 139 23.24 -0.08 -15.30
N VAL A 140 22.78 0.98 -14.63
CA VAL A 140 23.56 2.20 -14.39
C VAL A 140 24.81 1.88 -13.56
N LEU A 141 24.67 1.12 -12.48
CA LEU A 141 25.81 0.73 -11.64
C LEU A 141 26.87 -0.06 -12.43
N VAL A 142 26.45 -1.05 -13.22
CA VAL A 142 27.36 -1.83 -14.05
C VAL A 142 28.06 -0.94 -15.10
N LEU A 143 27.30 0.00 -15.68
CA LEU A 143 27.82 0.93 -16.68
C LEU A 143 28.86 1.89 -16.08
N PHE A 144 28.58 2.49 -14.92
CA PHE A 144 29.46 3.48 -14.29
C PHE A 144 30.66 2.85 -13.60
N LEU A 145 30.46 1.73 -12.88
CA LEU A 145 31.58 1.01 -12.24
C LEU A 145 32.47 0.29 -13.26
N GLY A 146 32.01 0.08 -14.50
CA GLY A 146 32.76 -0.61 -15.55
C GLY A 146 33.14 -2.06 -15.23
N ASN A 147 32.57 -2.63 -14.17
CA ASN A 147 32.85 -3.97 -13.67
C ASN A 147 31.56 -4.65 -13.25
N LEU A 148 31.17 -5.69 -14.00
CA LEU A 148 29.95 -6.44 -13.74
C LEU A 148 29.91 -7.02 -12.32
N ARG A 149 31.02 -7.49 -11.79
CA ARG A 149 31.09 -8.06 -10.44
C ARG A 149 30.86 -6.99 -9.37
N ALA A 150 31.48 -5.83 -9.53
CA ALA A 150 31.27 -4.67 -8.66
C ALA A 150 29.81 -4.22 -8.68
N GLY A 151 29.22 -4.06 -9.88
CA GLY A 151 27.81 -3.70 -10.04
C GLY A 151 26.87 -4.71 -9.40
N LEU A 152 27.13 -6.02 -9.54
CA LEU A 152 26.31 -7.07 -8.92
C LEU A 152 26.44 -7.11 -7.39
N ILE A 153 27.62 -6.83 -6.84
CA ILE A 153 27.81 -6.73 -5.39
C ILE A 153 26.94 -5.60 -4.83
N VAL A 154 27.02 -4.42 -5.43
CA VAL A 154 26.21 -3.27 -4.99
C VAL A 154 24.71 -3.56 -5.20
N ALA A 155 24.33 -4.09 -6.35
CA ALA A 155 22.95 -4.42 -6.67
C ALA A 155 22.32 -5.42 -5.70
N SER A 156 23.11 -6.36 -5.17
CA SER A 156 22.63 -7.36 -4.20
C SER A 156 22.22 -6.75 -2.85
N VAL A 157 22.66 -5.52 -2.56
CA VAL A 157 22.24 -4.79 -1.33
C VAL A 157 20.73 -4.42 -1.42
N ILE A 158 20.21 -4.15 -2.62
CA ILE A 158 18.80 -3.77 -2.83
C ILE A 158 17.85 -4.82 -2.22
N PRO A 159 17.84 -6.08 -2.70
CA PRO A 159 16.92 -7.08 -2.16
C PRO A 159 17.17 -7.38 -0.68
N LEU A 160 18.41 -7.35 -0.22
CA LEU A 160 18.73 -7.60 1.19
C LEU A 160 18.24 -6.49 2.12
N ALA A 161 18.42 -5.22 1.73
CA ALA A 161 17.91 -4.08 2.48
C ALA A 161 16.38 -4.04 2.49
N MET A 162 15.74 -4.42 1.37
CA MET A 162 14.29 -4.56 1.27
C MET A 162 13.75 -5.65 2.19
N LEU A 163 14.37 -6.83 2.19
CA LEU A 163 13.98 -7.92 3.10
C LEU A 163 14.18 -7.53 4.57
N PHE A 164 15.24 -6.80 4.89
CA PHE A 164 15.47 -6.25 6.21
C PHE A 164 14.35 -5.27 6.60
N ALA A 165 13.99 -4.34 5.70
CA ALA A 165 12.92 -3.38 5.92
C ALA A 165 11.57 -4.08 6.15
N VAL A 166 11.19 -5.04 5.32
CA VAL A 166 9.94 -5.82 5.44
C VAL A 166 9.91 -6.61 6.76
N SER A 167 11.05 -7.18 7.17
CA SER A 167 11.16 -7.89 8.45
C SER A 167 10.91 -6.96 9.64
N LEU A 168 11.49 -5.76 9.63
CA LEU A 168 11.24 -4.76 10.67
C LEU A 168 9.81 -4.22 10.61
N MET A 169 9.25 -3.98 9.42
CA MET A 169 7.85 -3.60 9.28
C MET A 169 6.93 -4.62 9.94
N HIS A 170 7.17 -5.90 9.70
CA HIS A 170 6.39 -6.98 10.33
C HIS A 170 6.55 -6.97 11.86
N MET A 171 7.79 -6.84 12.35
CA MET A 171 8.09 -6.84 13.78
C MET A 171 7.47 -5.64 14.53
N PHE A 172 7.46 -4.46 13.91
CA PHE A 172 6.91 -3.22 14.49
C PHE A 172 5.45 -2.94 14.11
N GLY A 173 4.79 -3.85 13.38
CA GLY A 173 3.39 -3.70 12.98
C GLY A 173 3.15 -2.53 12.00
N VAL A 174 4.13 -2.19 11.19
CA VAL A 174 4.02 -1.12 10.17
C VAL A 174 3.30 -1.69 8.94
N SER A 175 2.19 -1.06 8.56
CA SER A 175 1.42 -1.49 7.39
C SER A 175 2.16 -1.17 6.08
N GLY A 176 2.29 -2.17 5.20
CA GLY A 176 2.77 -1.97 3.83
C GLY A 176 1.65 -1.35 2.99
N ASN A 177 1.65 -0.05 2.83
CA ASN A 177 0.75 0.66 1.94
C ASN A 177 1.49 1.13 0.68
N LEU A 178 0.74 1.57 -0.34
CA LEU A 178 1.30 2.06 -1.61
C LEU A 178 2.28 3.22 -1.44
N MET A 179 1.99 4.14 -0.52
CA MET A 179 2.87 5.27 -0.25
C MET A 179 4.19 4.82 0.39
N SER A 180 4.14 3.84 1.31
CA SER A 180 5.34 3.34 1.98
C SER A 180 6.25 2.55 1.03
N LEU A 181 5.66 1.72 0.17
CA LEU A 181 6.43 0.93 -0.80
C LEU A 181 6.87 1.78 -2.00
N GLY A 182 6.03 2.71 -2.47
CA GLY A 182 6.36 3.60 -3.58
C GLY A 182 7.39 4.69 -3.25
N ALA A 183 7.61 4.99 -1.97
CA ALA A 183 8.60 5.96 -1.52
C ALA A 183 10.02 5.38 -1.39
N ILE A 184 10.20 4.07 -1.61
CA ILE A 184 11.51 3.44 -1.52
C ILE A 184 12.34 3.86 -2.73
N ASP A 185 13.43 4.56 -2.46
CA ASP A 185 14.41 4.98 -3.46
C ASP A 185 15.63 4.04 -3.42
N PHE A 186 15.83 3.32 -4.52
CA PHE A 186 16.97 2.42 -4.66
C PHE A 186 18.31 3.16 -4.71
N GLY A 187 18.33 4.42 -5.14
CA GLY A 187 19.53 5.26 -5.12
C GLY A 187 20.05 5.41 -3.70
N LEU A 188 19.19 5.80 -2.76
CA LEU A 188 19.54 5.96 -1.35
C LEU A 188 20.01 4.65 -0.69
N ILE A 189 19.46 3.51 -1.12
CA ILE A 189 19.82 2.19 -0.59
C ILE A 189 21.23 1.76 -1.06
N VAL A 190 21.61 2.09 -2.29
CA VAL A 190 22.91 1.62 -2.81
C VAL A 190 24.04 2.62 -2.62
N ASP A 191 23.76 3.85 -2.21
CA ASP A 191 24.73 4.95 -2.17
C ASP A 191 25.96 4.60 -1.32
N GLY A 192 25.78 4.16 -0.09
CA GLY A 192 26.87 3.72 0.78
C GLY A 192 27.66 2.52 0.22
N ALA A 193 26.96 1.58 -0.40
CA ALA A 193 27.59 0.42 -1.03
C ALA A 193 28.42 0.81 -2.26
N VAL A 194 27.94 1.73 -3.08
CA VAL A 194 28.66 2.27 -4.25
C VAL A 194 29.97 2.91 -3.81
N ILE A 195 29.92 3.81 -2.82
CA ILE A 195 31.09 4.52 -2.29
C ILE A 195 32.19 3.55 -1.82
N ILE A 196 31.80 2.50 -1.11
CA ILE A 196 32.76 1.50 -0.58
C ILE A 196 33.35 0.64 -1.69
N VAL A 197 32.54 0.18 -2.66
CA VAL A 197 33.03 -0.63 -3.77
C VAL A 197 33.92 0.18 -4.68
N GLU A 198 33.51 1.43 -5.00
CA GLU A 198 34.31 2.35 -5.84
C GLU A 198 35.66 2.66 -5.18
N ALA A 199 35.69 2.99 -3.90
CA ALA A 199 36.92 3.20 -3.16
C ALA A 199 37.83 1.97 -3.16
N THR A 200 37.26 0.78 -3.00
CA THR A 200 38.00 -0.48 -3.06
C THR A 200 38.57 -0.69 -4.46
N MET A 201 37.79 -0.50 -5.50
CA MET A 201 38.27 -0.64 -6.89
C MET A 201 39.36 0.39 -7.24
N HIS A 202 39.17 1.64 -6.81
CA HIS A 202 40.17 2.70 -7.00
C HIS A 202 41.46 2.37 -6.27
N HIS A 203 41.39 1.90 -5.02
CA HIS A 203 42.58 1.51 -4.22
C HIS A 203 43.34 0.33 -4.86
N LEU A 204 42.60 -0.67 -5.34
CA LEU A 204 43.18 -1.80 -6.09
C LEU A 204 43.84 -1.34 -7.40
N GLY A 205 43.24 -0.37 -8.10
CA GLY A 205 43.80 0.18 -9.36
C GLY A 205 45.07 0.99 -9.19
N LEU A 206 45.29 1.59 -8.02
CA LEU A 206 46.53 2.33 -7.70
C LEU A 206 47.73 1.44 -7.37
N ARG A 207 47.49 0.17 -7.05
CA ARG A 207 48.56 -0.77 -6.73
C ARG A 207 49.26 -1.28 -7.99
N SER A 208 50.56 -1.08 -8.07
CA SER A 208 51.44 -1.56 -9.17
C SER A 208 51.75 -3.07 -9.09
N ILE A 209 50.78 -3.88 -8.64
CA ILE A 209 50.98 -5.32 -8.49
C ILE A 209 50.66 -5.97 -9.82
N THR A 210 51.63 -6.65 -10.41
CA THR A 210 51.52 -7.35 -11.71
C THR A 210 51.09 -8.82 -11.61
N ARG A 211 51.09 -9.36 -10.37
CA ARG A 211 50.67 -10.74 -10.07
C ARG A 211 49.24 -10.79 -9.55
N ARG A 212 48.67 -11.98 -9.62
CA ARG A 212 47.36 -12.24 -8.99
C ARG A 212 47.54 -12.22 -7.45
N MET A 213 46.67 -11.46 -6.77
CA MET A 213 46.66 -11.34 -5.32
C MET A 213 46.14 -12.62 -4.64
N THR A 214 46.69 -12.92 -3.45
CA THR A 214 46.10 -13.94 -2.57
C THR A 214 44.83 -13.45 -1.91
N GLN A 215 44.08 -14.34 -1.24
CA GLN A 215 42.87 -13.94 -0.54
C GLN A 215 43.21 -13.01 0.64
N GLU A 216 44.21 -13.33 1.38
CA GLU A 216 44.67 -12.52 2.53
C GLU A 216 45.08 -11.10 2.13
N GLU A 217 45.83 -10.98 1.00
CA GLU A 217 46.18 -9.66 0.48
C GLU A 217 44.93 -8.88 0.07
N MET A 218 43.94 -9.53 -0.55
CA MET A 218 42.67 -8.90 -0.95
C MET A 218 41.87 -8.44 0.27
N ASP A 219 41.84 -9.25 1.33
CA ASP A 219 41.12 -8.91 2.55
C ASP A 219 41.75 -7.68 3.26
N ILE A 220 43.07 -7.57 3.27
CA ILE A 220 43.79 -6.41 3.80
C ILE A 220 43.48 -5.15 2.97
N GLU A 221 43.58 -5.24 1.65
CA GLU A 221 43.32 -4.11 0.74
C GLU A 221 41.88 -3.59 0.87
N VAL A 222 40.92 -4.50 0.91
CA VAL A 222 39.49 -4.14 1.11
C VAL A 222 39.30 -3.49 2.48
N TYR A 223 39.88 -4.04 3.52
CA TYR A 223 39.80 -3.47 4.86
C TYR A 223 40.39 -2.07 4.93
N GLU A 224 41.59 -1.85 4.36
CA GLU A 224 42.23 -0.53 4.33
C GLU A 224 41.40 0.50 3.57
N SER A 225 40.87 0.14 2.37
CA SER A 225 40.08 1.05 1.56
C SER A 225 38.75 1.37 2.24
N ALA A 226 38.00 0.37 2.72
CA ALA A 226 36.75 0.55 3.40
C ALA A 226 36.91 1.36 4.71
N SER A 227 37.98 1.13 5.49
CA SER A 227 38.24 1.86 6.73
C SER A 227 38.48 3.36 6.49
N LYS A 228 39.16 3.74 5.40
CA LYS A 228 39.42 5.14 5.05
C LYS A 228 38.12 5.91 4.71
N ILE A 229 37.18 5.25 4.07
CA ILE A 229 35.94 5.90 3.57
C ILE A 229 34.75 5.70 4.50
N ARG A 230 34.81 4.75 5.42
CA ARG A 230 33.75 4.40 6.37
C ARG A 230 33.07 5.60 7.00
N ASN A 231 33.87 6.56 7.49
CA ASN A 231 33.30 7.73 8.16
C ASN A 231 32.46 8.59 7.21
N SER A 232 32.93 8.81 5.98
CA SER A 232 32.18 9.62 5.00
C SER A 232 30.90 8.92 4.54
N ALA A 233 30.94 7.62 4.28
CA ALA A 233 29.78 6.83 3.94
C ALA A 233 28.76 6.79 5.09
N ALA A 234 29.22 6.51 6.32
CA ALA A 234 28.36 6.48 7.50
C ALA A 234 27.70 7.83 7.79
N PHE A 235 28.44 8.93 7.68
CA PHE A 235 27.86 10.27 7.86
C PHE A 235 26.74 10.56 6.86
N GLY A 236 26.93 10.22 5.57
CA GLY A 236 25.92 10.41 4.55
C GLY A 236 24.62 9.70 4.90
N GLU A 237 24.68 8.40 5.19
CA GLU A 237 23.50 7.58 5.51
C GLU A 237 22.82 8.00 6.83
N ILE A 238 23.61 8.37 7.87
CA ILE A 238 23.05 8.87 9.13
C ILE A 238 22.31 10.19 8.93
N ILE A 239 22.86 11.11 8.12
CA ILE A 239 22.18 12.38 7.80
C ILE A 239 20.84 12.10 7.11
N ILE A 240 20.80 11.17 6.15
CA ILE A 240 19.56 10.80 5.48
C ILE A 240 18.54 10.25 6.49
N LEU A 241 18.95 9.38 7.42
CA LEU A 241 18.07 8.87 8.49
C LEU A 241 17.53 9.97 9.39
N ILE A 242 18.35 10.97 9.74
CA ILE A 242 17.93 12.11 10.58
C ILE A 242 16.86 12.95 9.90
N VAL A 243 16.88 13.10 8.57
CA VAL A 243 15.88 13.86 7.81
C VAL A 243 14.47 13.24 7.94
N TYR A 244 14.35 11.94 8.19
CA TYR A 244 13.05 11.29 8.40
C TYR A 244 12.49 11.45 9.83
N LEU A 245 13.30 11.87 10.83
CA LEU A 245 12.83 12.03 12.22
C LEU A 245 11.66 13.02 12.36
N PRO A 246 11.67 14.20 11.71
CA PRO A 246 10.53 15.13 11.79
C PRO A 246 9.23 14.50 11.25
N ILE A 247 9.31 13.68 10.21
CA ILE A 247 8.15 12.99 9.61
C ILE A 247 7.58 11.95 10.60
N LEU A 248 8.44 11.27 11.35
CA LEU A 248 8.01 10.33 12.39
C LEU A 248 7.30 11.01 13.57
N ALA A 249 7.55 12.30 13.78
CA ALA A 249 6.90 13.11 14.83
C ALA A 249 5.52 13.65 14.43
N LEU A 250 5.12 13.54 13.14
CA LEU A 250 3.82 14.01 12.67
C LEU A 250 2.68 13.32 13.42
N VAL A 251 1.61 14.08 13.69
CA VAL A 251 0.38 13.63 14.35
C VAL A 251 -0.83 13.88 13.43
N GLY A 252 -2.01 13.38 13.81
CA GLY A 252 -3.21 13.62 13.02
C GLY A 252 -3.30 12.73 11.76
N ILE A 253 -3.92 13.27 10.72
CA ILE A 253 -4.13 12.59 9.43
C ILE A 253 -2.79 12.44 8.71
N GLU A 254 -1.97 13.49 8.70
CA GLU A 254 -0.63 13.52 8.12
C GLU A 254 0.26 12.44 8.73
N GLY A 255 0.22 12.32 10.07
CA GLY A 255 0.96 11.27 10.77
C GLY A 255 0.51 9.86 10.37
N LYS A 256 -0.78 9.64 10.16
CA LYS A 256 -1.30 8.33 9.71
C LYS A 256 -0.86 7.97 8.29
N MET A 257 -0.70 8.96 7.42
CA MET A 257 -0.29 8.78 6.02
C MET A 257 1.23 8.63 5.89
N PHE A 258 1.99 9.57 6.46
CA PHE A 258 3.43 9.67 6.20
C PHE A 258 4.30 8.88 7.18
N LYS A 259 3.83 8.61 8.39
CA LYS A 259 4.61 7.86 9.39
C LYS A 259 4.98 6.43 8.94
N PRO A 260 4.06 5.61 8.38
CA PRO A 260 4.41 4.30 7.84
C PRO A 260 5.43 4.39 6.69
N MET A 261 5.31 5.40 5.84
CA MET A 261 6.26 5.67 4.76
C MET A 261 7.65 5.96 5.31
N ALA A 262 7.77 6.93 6.23
CA ALA A 262 9.03 7.30 6.83
C ALA A 262 9.69 6.13 7.59
N GLN A 263 8.90 5.30 8.30
CA GLN A 263 9.38 4.10 8.96
C GLN A 263 9.94 3.08 7.97
N THR A 264 9.21 2.79 6.88
CA THR A 264 9.64 1.84 5.85
C THR A 264 10.95 2.27 5.20
N VAL A 265 11.05 3.53 4.79
CA VAL A 265 12.28 4.08 4.18
C VAL A 265 13.43 4.09 5.19
N SER A 266 13.18 4.49 6.43
CA SER A 266 14.20 4.46 7.49
C SER A 266 14.72 3.04 7.76
N PHE A 267 13.85 2.04 7.75
CA PHE A 267 14.26 0.64 7.91
C PHE A 267 15.09 0.15 6.72
N ALA A 268 14.73 0.54 5.49
CA ALA A 268 15.50 0.19 4.30
C ALA A 268 16.90 0.82 4.31
N ILE A 269 16.98 2.11 4.64
CA ILE A 269 18.27 2.82 4.75
C ILE A 269 19.10 2.26 5.90
N LEU A 270 18.50 1.95 7.05
CA LEU A 270 19.21 1.32 8.17
C LEU A 270 19.78 -0.06 7.77
N GLY A 271 18.99 -0.86 7.05
CA GLY A 271 19.45 -2.13 6.50
C GLY A 271 20.60 -1.95 5.52
N ALA A 272 20.47 -1.00 4.60
CA ALA A 272 21.50 -0.64 3.64
C ALA A 272 22.80 -0.18 4.34
N PHE A 273 22.68 0.65 5.37
CA PHE A 273 23.78 1.11 6.21
C PHE A 273 24.55 -0.05 6.84
N ILE A 274 23.85 -0.97 7.48
CA ILE A 274 24.47 -2.16 8.08
C ILE A 274 25.15 -3.02 7.02
N LEU A 275 24.48 -3.24 5.88
CA LEU A 275 25.02 -4.03 4.77
C LEU A 275 26.21 -3.37 4.10
N SER A 276 26.20 -2.04 3.94
CA SER A 276 27.31 -1.30 3.35
C SER A 276 28.60 -1.44 4.16
N LEU A 277 28.49 -1.45 5.50
CA LEU A 277 29.64 -1.56 6.39
C LEU A 277 30.11 -3.00 6.62
N THR A 278 29.27 -4.00 6.40
CA THR A 278 29.58 -5.41 6.74
C THR A 278 29.60 -6.30 5.50
N TYR A 279 28.49 -6.43 4.84
CA TYR A 279 28.28 -7.33 3.70
C TYR A 279 29.08 -6.89 2.46
N VAL A 280 29.05 -5.61 2.13
CA VAL A 280 29.69 -5.09 0.92
C VAL A 280 31.21 -5.25 0.93
N PRO A 281 31.94 -4.90 1.99
CA PRO A 281 33.38 -5.17 2.06
C PRO A 281 33.70 -6.66 1.95
N MET A 282 32.97 -7.53 2.65
CA MET A 282 33.15 -8.97 2.60
C MET A 282 32.95 -9.53 1.18
N MET A 283 31.85 -9.14 0.51
CA MET A 283 31.57 -9.54 -0.86
C MET A 283 32.59 -8.99 -1.86
N SER A 284 33.09 -7.79 -1.61
CA SER A 284 34.16 -7.18 -2.43
C SER A 284 35.46 -7.99 -2.33
N ALA A 285 35.84 -8.42 -1.13
CA ALA A 285 37.00 -9.27 -0.94
C ALA A 285 36.89 -10.64 -1.60
N LEU A 286 35.68 -11.21 -1.64
CA LEU A 286 35.44 -12.54 -2.22
C LEU A 286 35.30 -12.51 -3.76
N PHE A 287 34.59 -11.55 -4.32
CA PHE A 287 34.11 -11.59 -5.70
C PHE A 287 34.79 -10.59 -6.65
N LEU A 288 35.43 -9.53 -6.16
CA LEU A 288 36.18 -8.64 -7.03
C LEU A 288 37.39 -9.36 -7.64
N SER A 289 37.82 -8.86 -8.80
CA SER A 289 38.95 -9.44 -9.50
C SER A 289 40.25 -9.25 -8.72
N LYS A 290 40.95 -10.35 -8.44
CA LYS A 290 42.28 -10.36 -7.80
C LYS A 290 43.40 -9.96 -8.76
N ASN A 291 43.09 -9.68 -10.03
CA ASN A 291 44.03 -9.15 -11.01
C ASN A 291 43.88 -7.62 -11.07
N PRO A 292 44.89 -6.86 -10.63
CA PRO A 292 44.83 -5.39 -10.62
C PRO A 292 44.98 -4.76 -12.02
N GLN A 293 45.23 -5.56 -13.05
CA GLN A 293 45.35 -5.03 -14.44
C GLN A 293 43.99 -4.53 -14.93
N HIS A 294 43.82 -3.24 -14.87
CA HIS A 294 42.63 -2.56 -15.44
C HIS A 294 42.74 -2.45 -16.94
N LYS A 295 41.94 -3.22 -17.69
CA LYS A 295 41.76 -3.00 -19.12
C LYS A 295 40.80 -1.84 -19.32
N ARG A 296 41.17 -0.84 -20.09
CA ARG A 296 40.30 0.29 -20.41
C ARG A 296 38.99 -0.20 -21.03
N ASN A 297 37.90 0.05 -20.32
CA ASN A 297 36.55 -0.34 -20.69
C ASN A 297 35.76 0.84 -21.26
N PHE A 298 34.55 0.59 -21.76
CA PHE A 298 33.61 1.63 -22.21
C PHE A 298 33.32 2.65 -21.12
N SER A 299 33.18 2.21 -19.88
CA SER A 299 32.99 3.04 -18.69
C SER A 299 34.09 4.08 -18.53
N ASP A 300 35.38 3.68 -18.70
CA ASP A 300 36.48 4.63 -18.57
C ASP A 300 36.42 5.74 -19.63
N LYS A 301 36.06 5.37 -20.88
CA LYS A 301 35.89 6.36 -21.95
C LYS A 301 34.74 7.33 -21.66
N MET A 302 33.65 6.81 -21.14
CA MET A 302 32.49 7.60 -20.72
C MET A 302 32.87 8.53 -19.58
N MET A 303 33.57 8.03 -18.55
CA MET A 303 34.04 8.82 -17.41
C MET A 303 35.04 9.91 -17.85
N ASP A 304 35.99 9.57 -18.75
CA ASP A 304 36.90 10.53 -19.36
C ASP A 304 36.17 11.65 -20.12
N PHE A 305 35.05 11.31 -20.78
CA PHE A 305 34.21 12.30 -21.46
C PHE A 305 33.55 13.24 -20.45
N PHE A 306 32.91 12.72 -19.40
CA PHE A 306 32.29 13.53 -18.35
C PHE A 306 33.33 14.38 -17.64
N GLN A 307 34.50 13.84 -17.35
CA GLN A 307 35.58 14.57 -16.68
C GLN A 307 36.11 15.72 -17.54
N ARG A 308 36.27 15.51 -18.85
CA ARG A 308 36.67 16.58 -19.80
C ARG A 308 35.59 17.68 -19.89
N ALA A 309 34.32 17.30 -19.86
CA ALA A 309 33.21 18.27 -19.86
C ALA A 309 33.11 19.03 -18.55
N TYR A 310 33.32 18.35 -17.42
CA TYR A 310 33.24 18.93 -16.06
C TYR A 310 34.39 19.89 -15.75
N GLN A 311 35.61 19.56 -16.18
CA GLN A 311 36.83 20.31 -15.87
C GLN A 311 36.77 21.80 -16.22
N PRO A 312 36.31 22.20 -17.43
CA PRO A 312 36.16 23.63 -17.77
C PRO A 312 35.05 24.31 -16.97
N ILE A 313 33.97 23.57 -16.66
CA ILE A 313 32.84 24.11 -15.86
C ILE A 313 33.31 24.46 -14.44
N ILE A 314 33.97 23.52 -13.76
CA ILE A 314 34.44 23.73 -12.39
C ILE A 314 35.52 24.82 -12.35
N ASN A 315 36.43 24.84 -13.31
CA ASN A 315 37.44 25.89 -13.40
C ASN A 315 36.84 27.29 -13.67
N GLY A 316 35.80 27.34 -14.50
CA GLY A 316 35.03 28.57 -14.74
C GLY A 316 34.28 29.05 -13.50
N ALA A 317 33.64 28.13 -12.79
CA ALA A 317 32.92 28.38 -11.54
C ALA A 317 33.86 28.90 -10.43
N LEU A 318 35.02 28.27 -10.26
CA LEU A 318 36.02 28.68 -9.29
C LEU A 318 36.63 30.04 -9.60
N LYS A 319 36.82 30.38 -10.88
CA LYS A 319 37.29 31.71 -11.29
C LYS A 319 36.24 32.81 -11.06
N ARG A 320 34.94 32.46 -11.17
CA ARG A 320 33.82 33.39 -11.02
C ARG A 320 32.93 33.07 -9.82
N LYS A 321 33.54 32.69 -8.71
CA LYS A 321 32.85 32.22 -7.51
C LYS A 321 31.74 33.13 -7.01
N MET A 322 31.96 34.47 -7.05
CA MET A 322 30.96 35.44 -6.64
C MET A 322 29.74 35.49 -7.58
N LEU A 323 29.96 35.32 -8.88
CA LEU A 323 28.86 35.22 -9.86
C LEU A 323 28.04 33.97 -9.63
N VAL A 324 28.68 32.83 -9.41
CA VAL A 324 27.98 31.56 -9.12
C VAL A 324 27.18 31.68 -7.82
N ALA A 325 27.77 32.25 -6.77
CA ALA A 325 27.06 32.50 -5.51
C ALA A 325 25.86 33.45 -5.72
N ALA A 326 26.02 34.53 -6.48
CA ALA A 326 24.92 35.45 -6.78
C ALA A 326 23.78 34.76 -7.56
N ILE A 327 24.09 33.95 -8.56
CA ILE A 327 23.08 33.17 -9.31
C ILE A 327 22.34 32.21 -8.36
N ALA A 328 23.06 31.53 -7.47
CA ALA A 328 22.44 30.61 -6.52
C ALA A 328 21.47 31.35 -5.56
N VAL A 329 21.87 32.53 -5.05
CA VAL A 329 21.01 33.37 -4.20
C VAL A 329 19.78 33.84 -4.98
N VAL A 330 19.94 34.34 -6.21
CA VAL A 330 18.80 34.77 -7.04
C VAL A 330 17.83 33.62 -7.29
N LEU A 331 18.33 32.45 -7.67
CA LEU A 331 17.48 31.25 -7.86
C LEU A 331 16.74 30.86 -6.58
N PHE A 332 17.42 30.95 -5.43
CA PHE A 332 16.80 30.66 -4.13
C PHE A 332 15.66 31.64 -3.81
N VAL A 333 15.89 32.97 -4.01
CA VAL A 333 14.85 33.97 -3.81
C VAL A 333 13.68 33.79 -4.76
N VAL A 334 13.94 33.50 -6.04
CA VAL A 334 12.89 33.21 -7.02
C VAL A 334 12.09 31.97 -6.60
N SER A 335 12.78 30.91 -6.13
CA SER A 335 12.10 29.69 -5.64
C SER A 335 11.21 29.96 -4.42
N ILE A 336 11.66 30.79 -3.47
CA ILE A 336 10.81 31.22 -2.34
C ILE A 336 9.58 31.98 -2.86
N PHE A 337 9.77 32.91 -3.78
CA PHE A 337 8.67 33.69 -4.35
C PHE A 337 7.64 32.78 -5.05
N LEU A 338 8.09 31.83 -5.86
CA LEU A 338 7.22 30.84 -6.49
C LEU A 338 6.50 29.99 -5.44
N PHE A 339 7.21 29.49 -4.44
CA PHE A 339 6.65 28.67 -3.37
C PHE A 339 5.53 29.36 -2.60
N VAL A 340 5.71 30.63 -2.24
CA VAL A 340 4.70 31.42 -1.51
C VAL A 340 3.45 31.65 -2.36
N ASN A 341 3.59 31.73 -3.69
CA ASN A 341 2.47 31.92 -4.61
C ASN A 341 1.84 30.61 -5.10
N MET A 342 2.41 29.44 -4.77
CA MET A 342 1.81 28.14 -5.07
C MET A 342 0.64 27.87 -4.11
N GLY A 343 -0.50 27.50 -4.64
CA GLY A 343 -1.62 26.99 -3.85
C GLY A 343 -1.25 25.65 -3.21
N GLY A 344 -1.66 25.44 -1.96
CA GLY A 344 -1.48 24.16 -1.29
C GLY A 344 -2.69 23.23 -1.50
N GLU A 345 -2.51 22.09 -2.10
CA GLU A 345 -3.46 20.98 -2.05
C GLU A 345 -3.02 19.98 -0.99
N PHE A 346 -3.96 19.59 -0.14
CA PHE A 346 -3.65 18.67 0.96
C PHE A 346 -3.51 17.22 0.51
N ILE A 347 -4.38 16.78 -0.39
CA ILE A 347 -4.36 15.45 -0.97
C ILE A 347 -4.60 15.60 -2.48
N PRO A 348 -3.69 15.10 -3.34
CA PRO A 348 -3.95 15.08 -4.77
C PRO A 348 -5.17 14.21 -5.07
N THR A 349 -5.92 14.57 -6.09
CA THR A 349 -7.04 13.76 -6.59
C THR A 349 -6.52 12.39 -7.02
N LEU A 350 -7.06 11.34 -6.40
CA LEU A 350 -6.71 9.96 -6.76
C LEU A 350 -7.63 9.51 -7.89
N GLU A 351 -7.03 9.14 -9.02
CA GLU A 351 -7.76 8.47 -10.10
C GLU A 351 -7.83 6.97 -9.80
N GLU A 352 -8.94 6.55 -9.20
CA GLU A 352 -9.16 5.14 -8.82
C GLU A 352 -9.73 4.31 -9.99
N GLY A 353 -10.10 4.97 -11.09
CA GLY A 353 -10.80 4.35 -12.22
C GLY A 353 -12.30 4.15 -11.99
N ASP A 354 -12.76 4.50 -10.80
CA ASP A 354 -14.18 4.56 -10.43
C ASP A 354 -14.52 5.99 -10.02
N PHE A 355 -15.72 6.46 -10.34
CA PHE A 355 -16.18 7.76 -9.88
C PHE A 355 -17.55 7.64 -9.21
N ALA A 356 -17.78 8.48 -8.22
CA ALA A 356 -19.04 8.57 -7.51
C ALA A 356 -19.74 9.87 -7.87
N VAL A 357 -20.97 9.74 -8.36
CA VAL A 357 -21.84 10.88 -8.67
C VAL A 357 -22.91 10.97 -7.59
N GLU A 358 -23.01 12.11 -6.92
CA GLU A 358 -24.03 12.36 -5.92
C GLU A 358 -25.19 13.16 -6.52
N THR A 359 -26.37 12.55 -6.58
CA THR A 359 -27.61 13.24 -6.96
C THR A 359 -28.35 13.69 -5.71
N ARG A 360 -28.64 14.99 -5.62
CA ARG A 360 -29.38 15.56 -4.49
C ARG A 360 -30.77 15.98 -4.92
N VAL A 361 -31.78 15.42 -4.28
CA VAL A 361 -33.17 15.82 -4.40
C VAL A 361 -33.59 16.72 -3.24
N LEU A 362 -34.70 17.43 -3.37
CA LEU A 362 -35.22 18.27 -2.30
C LEU A 362 -35.57 17.47 -1.06
N THR A 363 -35.31 18.04 0.12
CA THR A 363 -35.65 17.42 1.40
C THR A 363 -37.16 17.20 1.47
N GLY A 364 -37.61 15.99 1.82
CA GLY A 364 -39.00 15.59 1.85
C GLY A 364 -39.46 14.87 0.57
N SER A 365 -38.59 14.67 -0.40
CA SER A 365 -38.90 13.85 -1.60
C SER A 365 -39.22 12.40 -1.23
N SER A 366 -40.14 11.77 -1.95
CA SER A 366 -40.44 10.35 -1.77
C SER A 366 -39.30 9.44 -2.25
N LEU A 367 -39.24 8.21 -1.72
CA LEU A 367 -38.28 7.21 -2.17
C LEU A 367 -38.36 6.95 -3.67
N THR A 368 -39.60 6.84 -4.21
CA THR A 368 -39.86 6.63 -5.65
C THR A 368 -39.24 7.76 -6.46
N HIS A 369 -39.47 9.02 -6.08
CA HIS A 369 -38.90 10.16 -6.78
C HIS A 369 -37.37 10.18 -6.75
N THR A 370 -36.76 9.75 -5.63
CA THR A 370 -35.31 9.64 -5.50
C THR A 370 -34.76 8.54 -6.42
N VAL A 371 -35.44 7.39 -6.51
CA VAL A 371 -35.09 6.29 -7.41
C VAL A 371 -35.18 6.73 -8.87
N ASP A 372 -36.25 7.38 -9.26
CA ASP A 372 -36.46 7.90 -10.64
C ASP A 372 -35.37 8.92 -11.01
N ALA A 373 -35.02 9.82 -10.08
CA ALA A 373 -33.96 10.79 -10.31
C ALA A 373 -32.57 10.10 -10.47
N SER A 374 -32.31 9.05 -9.68
CA SER A 374 -31.06 8.27 -9.78
C SER A 374 -30.98 7.51 -11.12
N LEU A 375 -32.07 6.84 -11.54
CA LEU A 375 -32.13 6.15 -12.84
C LEU A 375 -31.94 7.13 -14.00
N LYS A 376 -32.58 8.29 -13.96
CA LYS A 376 -32.40 9.32 -14.98
C LYS A 376 -30.98 9.88 -15.05
N ALA A 377 -30.32 10.03 -13.89
CA ALA A 377 -28.93 10.43 -13.86
C ALA A 377 -28.00 9.35 -14.46
N GLY A 378 -28.24 8.07 -14.15
CA GLY A 378 -27.55 6.94 -14.76
C GLY A 378 -27.72 6.88 -16.28
N GLU A 379 -28.96 7.07 -16.76
CA GLU A 379 -29.26 7.11 -18.21
C GLU A 379 -28.52 8.24 -18.94
N ILE A 380 -28.44 9.43 -18.34
CA ILE A 380 -27.67 10.56 -18.88
C ILE A 380 -26.20 10.22 -18.96
N LEU A 381 -25.64 9.66 -17.90
CA LEU A 381 -24.22 9.30 -17.84
C LEU A 381 -23.87 8.25 -18.90
N MET A 382 -24.65 7.18 -19.02
CA MET A 382 -24.43 6.14 -20.03
C MET A 382 -24.56 6.66 -21.47
N ARG A 383 -25.45 7.64 -21.70
CA ARG A 383 -25.64 8.24 -23.02
C ARG A 383 -24.49 9.20 -23.40
N GLU A 384 -24.04 10.03 -22.46
CA GLU A 384 -23.03 11.05 -22.72
C GLU A 384 -21.60 10.47 -22.67
N PHE A 385 -21.39 9.38 -21.91
CA PHE A 385 -20.08 8.76 -21.68
C PHE A 385 -20.13 7.23 -21.90
N PRO A 386 -20.47 6.74 -23.12
CA PRO A 386 -20.69 5.32 -23.37
C PRO A 386 -19.42 4.46 -23.31
N ASP A 387 -18.26 5.05 -23.50
CA ASP A 387 -16.97 4.34 -23.47
C ASP A 387 -16.39 4.25 -22.04
N GLU A 388 -16.72 5.22 -21.19
CA GLU A 388 -16.19 5.35 -19.82
C GLU A 388 -17.10 4.71 -18.78
N VAL A 389 -18.42 4.75 -18.98
CA VAL A 389 -19.42 4.20 -18.05
C VAL A 389 -19.86 2.82 -18.52
N LYS A 390 -19.58 1.82 -17.69
CA LYS A 390 -19.93 0.41 -17.94
C LYS A 390 -20.95 -0.09 -16.94
#